data_a95b67fe8d7d0796630242d2c495e273
#
_entry.id   a95b67fe8d7d0796630242d2c495e273
#
_cell.length_a   1.000
_cell.length_b   1.000
_cell.length_c   1.000
_cell.angle_alpha   90.00
_cell.angle_beta   90.00
_cell.angle_gamma   90.00
#
_symmetry.space_group_name_H-M   'P 1'
#
loop_
_entity.id
_entity.type
_entity.pdbx_description
1 polymer ?
#
loop_
_entity_poly.entity_id
_entity_poly.type
_entity_poly.pdbx_seq_one_letter_code
_entity_poly.pdbx_strand_id
1 'polypeptide(L)' 'IGGPTETLLDGGFNLHEEVQRYERSLLTAALEKCGGVQTRAAEVLGLRISTLNSKLSAHGIDARAFKVRARRLR' A
#
# COMPACT_ATOMS: atom_id res chain seq x y z
N ILE A 1 7.71 8.68 -22.96
CA ILE A 1 8.36 7.48 -22.90
C ILE A 1 9.85 7.61 -22.74
N GLY A 2 10.47 6.66 -22.12
CA GLY A 2 11.87 6.78 -21.83
C GLY A 2 12.05 7.51 -20.53
N GLY A 3 13.16 8.24 -20.39
CA GLY A 3 13.45 8.96 -19.16
C GLY A 3 13.67 8.03 -17.99
N PRO A 4 13.05 8.33 -16.83
CA PRO A 4 13.31 7.56 -15.61
C PRO A 4 13.05 6.07 -15.76
N THR A 5 12.00 5.71 -16.49
CA THR A 5 11.66 4.31 -16.64
C THR A 5 12.73 3.56 -17.39
N GLU A 6 13.24 4.15 -18.46
CA GLU A 6 14.29 3.51 -19.22
C GLU A 6 15.57 3.38 -18.41
N THR A 7 15.85 4.39 -17.62
CA THR A 7 17.04 4.37 -16.77
C THR A 7 16.98 3.21 -15.78
N LEU A 8 15.81 2.96 -15.23
CA LEU A 8 15.64 1.84 -14.30
C LEU A 8 15.97 0.51 -14.96
N LEU A 9 15.65 0.37 -16.23
CA LEU A 9 15.87 -0.91 -16.91
C LEU A 9 17.34 -1.18 -17.18
N ASP A 10 18.17 -0.18 -17.07
CA ASP A 10 19.59 -0.32 -17.41
C ASP A 10 20.41 -0.98 -16.31
N GLY A 11 19.98 -0.95 -15.09
CA GLY A 11 20.82 -1.50 -14.04
C GLY A 11 20.07 -2.11 -12.90
N GLY A 12 19.91 -3.44 -12.95
CA GLY A 12 19.38 -4.15 -11.81
C GLY A 12 17.89 -3.97 -11.56
N PHE A 13 17.16 -3.58 -12.59
CA PHE A 13 15.72 -3.42 -12.44
C PHE A 13 15.07 -4.79 -12.18
N ASN A 14 14.14 -4.82 -11.25
CA ASN A 14 13.35 -6.02 -10.96
C ASN A 14 11.89 -5.61 -10.95
N LEU A 15 11.15 -6.03 -11.96
CA LEU A 15 9.75 -5.65 -12.11
C LEU A 15 8.93 -6.02 -10.89
N HIS A 16 9.09 -7.25 -10.43
CA HIS A 16 8.32 -7.72 -9.28
C HIS A 16 8.54 -6.84 -8.06
N GLU A 17 9.80 -6.51 -7.77
CA GLU A 17 10.11 -5.68 -6.62
C GLU A 17 9.56 -4.28 -6.75
N GLU A 18 9.64 -3.72 -7.95
CA GLU A 18 9.13 -2.36 -8.15
C GLU A 18 7.61 -2.32 -7.97
N VAL A 19 6.93 -3.31 -8.50
CA VAL A 19 5.48 -3.39 -8.35
C VAL A 19 5.11 -3.56 -6.88
N GLN A 20 5.84 -4.40 -6.16
CA GLN A 20 5.59 -4.62 -4.75
C GLN A 20 5.80 -3.34 -3.95
N ARG A 21 6.84 -2.62 -4.27
CA ARG A 21 7.13 -1.36 -3.56
C ARG A 21 6.03 -0.34 -3.77
N TYR A 22 5.58 -0.22 -5.01
CA TYR A 22 4.51 0.72 -5.32
C TYR A 22 3.20 0.32 -4.65
N GLU A 23 2.89 -0.98 -4.69
CA GLU A 23 1.70 -1.49 -4.05
C GLU A 23 1.72 -1.21 -2.55
N ARG A 24 2.87 -1.44 -1.92
CA ARG A 24 3.01 -1.17 -0.50
C ARG A 24 2.74 0.30 -0.19
N SER A 25 3.26 1.18 -1.02
CA SER A 25 3.03 2.61 -0.83
C SER A 25 1.56 2.96 -0.88
N LEU A 26 0.84 2.39 -1.84
CA LEU A 26 -0.59 2.65 -1.97
C LEU A 26 -1.38 2.12 -0.79
N LEU A 27 -1.04 0.92 -0.33
CA LEU A 27 -1.71 0.32 0.81
C LEU A 27 -1.50 1.17 2.06
N THR A 28 -0.27 1.58 2.28
CA THR A 28 0.05 2.39 3.45
C THR A 28 -0.66 3.73 3.40
N ALA A 29 -0.65 4.38 2.25
CA ALA A 29 -1.30 5.68 2.12
C ALA A 29 -2.80 5.56 2.36
N ALA A 30 -3.44 4.51 1.85
CA ALA A 30 -4.87 4.34 2.04
C ALA A 30 -5.20 4.10 3.51
N LEU A 31 -4.38 3.31 4.20
CA LEU A 31 -4.62 3.06 5.62
C LEU A 31 -4.43 4.33 6.44
N GLU A 32 -3.44 5.12 6.11
CA GLU A 32 -3.23 6.38 6.81
C GLU A 32 -4.40 7.33 6.60
N LYS A 33 -4.87 7.40 5.39
CA LYS A 33 -5.99 8.27 5.07
C LYS A 33 -7.25 7.85 5.79
N CYS A 34 -7.44 6.55 5.97
CA CYS A 34 -8.65 6.00 6.57
C CYS A 34 -8.51 5.67 8.04
N GLY A 35 -7.40 6.04 8.66
CA GLY A 35 -7.19 5.80 10.08
C GLY A 35 -7.17 4.32 10.46
N GLY A 36 -6.71 3.48 9.54
CA GLY A 36 -6.60 2.06 9.81
C GLY A 36 -7.89 1.28 9.62
N VAL A 37 -8.95 1.94 9.18
CA VAL A 37 -10.22 1.26 8.94
C VAL A 37 -10.14 0.52 7.61
N GLN A 38 -10.04 -0.80 7.68
CA GLN A 38 -9.78 -1.61 6.50
C GLN A 38 -10.88 -1.54 5.46
N THR A 39 -12.14 -1.52 5.90
CA THR A 39 -13.23 -1.44 4.94
C THR A 39 -13.16 -0.17 4.10
N ARG A 40 -12.83 0.95 4.73
CA ARG A 40 -12.73 2.19 4.01
C ARG A 40 -11.50 2.22 3.12
N ALA A 41 -10.40 1.68 3.59
CA ALA A 41 -9.20 1.60 2.77
C ALA A 41 -9.44 0.75 1.53
N ALA A 42 -10.17 -0.34 1.68
CA ALA A 42 -10.49 -1.19 0.54
C ALA A 42 -11.33 -0.43 -0.47
N GLU A 43 -12.29 0.36 -0.01
CA GLU A 43 -13.10 1.17 -0.90
C GLU A 43 -12.27 2.17 -1.68
N VAL A 44 -11.37 2.84 -0.98
CA VAL A 44 -10.50 3.84 -1.62
C VAL A 44 -9.64 3.19 -2.70
N LEU A 45 -9.18 1.96 -2.44
CA LEU A 45 -8.30 1.26 -3.36
C LEU A 45 -9.06 0.49 -4.43
N GLY A 46 -10.37 0.41 -4.33
CA GLY A 46 -11.16 -0.34 -5.29
C GLY A 46 -11.01 -1.84 -5.12
N LEU A 47 -10.79 -2.30 -3.90
CA LEU A 47 -10.58 -3.71 -3.59
C LEU A 47 -11.68 -4.26 -2.70
N ARG A 48 -11.82 -5.58 -2.74
CA ARG A 48 -12.62 -6.25 -1.73
C ARG A 48 -11.83 -6.32 -0.44
N ILE A 49 -12.55 -6.38 0.68
CA ILE A 49 -11.89 -6.42 1.97
C ILE A 49 -10.98 -7.65 2.11
N SER A 50 -11.41 -8.79 1.57
CA SER A 50 -10.58 -9.99 1.64
C SER A 50 -9.29 -9.84 0.83
N THR A 51 -9.38 -9.18 -0.32
CA THR A 51 -8.21 -8.93 -1.15
C THR A 51 -7.25 -7.99 -0.42
N LEU A 52 -7.81 -6.95 0.21
CA LEU A 52 -6.98 -6.03 0.97
C LEU A 52 -6.24 -6.75 2.09
N ASN A 53 -6.97 -7.60 2.84
CA ASN A 53 -6.35 -8.33 3.93
C ASN A 53 -5.20 -9.22 3.44
N SER A 54 -5.41 -9.89 2.32
CA SER A 54 -4.36 -10.74 1.75
C SER A 54 -3.12 -9.92 1.40
N LYS A 55 -3.34 -8.74 0.82
CA LYS A 55 -2.21 -7.90 0.42
C LYS A 55 -1.50 -7.34 1.64
N LEU A 56 -2.23 -6.95 2.66
CA LEU A 56 -1.61 -6.45 3.88
C LEU A 56 -0.74 -7.53 4.52
N SER A 57 -1.25 -8.77 4.56
CA SER A 57 -0.47 -9.87 5.09
C SER A 57 0.80 -10.11 4.28
N ALA A 58 0.66 -10.08 2.97
CA ALA A 58 1.81 -10.33 2.09
C ALA A 58 2.90 -9.29 2.29
N HIS A 59 2.49 -8.05 2.58
CA HIS A 59 3.46 -6.96 2.78
C HIS A 59 3.87 -6.79 4.23
N GLY A 60 3.27 -7.55 5.13
CA GLY A 60 3.60 -7.42 6.55
C GLY A 60 3.13 -6.11 7.15
N ILE A 61 2.02 -5.58 6.67
CA ILE A 61 1.48 -4.31 7.15
C ILE A 61 0.40 -4.58 8.17
N ASP A 62 0.49 -3.91 9.31
CA ASP A 62 -0.49 -4.04 10.39
C ASP A 62 -1.39 -2.82 10.40
N ALA A 63 -2.64 -3.01 9.98
CA ALA A 63 -3.59 -1.90 9.92
C ALA A 63 -3.87 -1.30 11.28
N ARG A 64 -3.70 -2.07 12.35
CA ARG A 64 -4.01 -1.57 13.68
C ARG A 64 -3.09 -0.44 14.11
N ALA A 65 -1.90 -0.39 13.56
CA ALA A 65 -0.98 0.70 13.89
C ALA A 65 -1.55 2.04 13.47
N PHE A 66 -2.32 2.06 12.40
CA PHE A 66 -2.92 3.29 11.90
C PHE A 66 -4.15 3.68 12.70
N LYS A 67 -4.84 2.71 13.25
CA LYS A 67 -6.00 2.98 14.11
C LYS A 67 -5.59 3.70 15.38
N VAL A 68 -4.51 3.27 15.97
CA VAL A 68 -4.01 3.89 17.20
C VAL A 68 -3.75 5.36 16.96
N ARG A 69 -3.14 5.65 15.83
CA ARG A 69 -2.84 7.03 15.47
C ARG A 69 -4.11 7.86 15.33
N ALA A 70 -5.11 7.30 14.66
CA ALA A 70 -6.36 8.02 14.46
C ALA A 70 -7.03 8.33 15.80
N ARG A 71 -6.96 7.41 16.74
CA ARG A 71 -7.57 7.61 18.03
C ARG A 71 -6.91 8.72 18.81
N ARG A 72 -5.62 8.86 18.66
CA ARG A 72 -4.90 9.89 19.40
C ARG A 72 -5.26 11.29 18.95
N LEU A 73 -5.77 11.40 17.78
CA LEU A 73 -6.13 12.72 17.24
C LEU A 73 -7.43 13.28 17.81
N ARG A 74 -8.16 12.50 18.55
CA ARG A 74 -9.42 12.98 19.14
C ARG A 74 -9.23 13.87 20.33
#